data_ff10670019111e180948cb384c985709
#
_entry.id   ff10670019111e180948cb384c985709
#
_cell.length_a   1.000
_cell.length_b   1.000
_cell.length_c   1.000
_cell.angle_alpha   90.00
_cell.angle_beta   90.00
_cell.angle_gamma   90.00
#
_symmetry.space_group_name_H-M   'P 1'
#
loop_
_entity.id
_entity.type
_entity.pdbx_description
1 polymer ?
#
loop_
_entity_poly.entity_id
_entity_poly.type
_entity_poly.pdbx_seq_one_letter_code
_entity_poly.pdbx_strand_id
1 'polypeptide(L)'
;DVAFSRILDFLKPGVSELEVAAELEYQMKKAGAEDLGFNTIIASGLNSSMPHAIPGRKKLEAGDFVTMDFGCKYEGYCSDMTRTVVIGKANDKQKEIYNVVLEAQLAGLAAVKAGKTGKEVDKAARDIITKAGYGDCFGHGLGHSVGLFIHESPRLSPSDDTILKAN
;
A
#
# COMPACT_ATOMS: atom_id res chain seq x y z
N ASP A 1 4.39 11.97 0.46
CA ASP A 1 4.93 12.05 1.84
C ASP A 1 4.27 13.15 2.67
N VAL A 2 4.20 14.41 2.19
CA VAL A 2 3.62 15.55 2.96
C VAL A 2 2.19 15.27 3.40
N ALA A 3 1.34 14.78 2.51
CA ALA A 3 -0.05 14.45 2.82
C ALA A 3 -0.14 13.34 3.89
N PHE A 4 0.70 12.30 3.78
CA PHE A 4 0.78 11.25 4.79
C PHE A 4 1.18 11.77 6.17
N SER A 5 2.22 12.59 6.24
CA SER A 5 2.64 13.15 7.54
C SER A 5 1.54 13.97 8.21
N ARG A 6 0.74 14.69 7.42
CA ARG A 6 -0.36 15.52 7.94
C ARG A 6 -1.58 14.71 8.36
N ILE A 7 -1.88 13.60 7.65
CA ILE A 7 -3.06 12.79 7.97
C ILE A 7 -2.93 12.09 9.33
N LEU A 8 -1.71 11.82 9.79
CA LEU A 8 -1.49 11.13 11.07
C LEU A 8 -2.14 11.84 12.25
N ASP A 9 -2.15 13.16 12.28
CA ASP A 9 -2.81 13.95 13.33
C ASP A 9 -4.34 13.91 13.25
N PHE A 10 -4.87 13.55 12.08
CA PHE A 10 -6.32 13.43 11.85
C PHE A 10 -6.87 12.06 12.26
N LEU A 11 -6.01 11.03 12.27
CA LEU A 11 -6.39 9.64 12.58
C LEU A 11 -6.68 9.48 14.07
N LYS A 12 -7.97 9.33 14.42
CA LYS A 12 -8.42 9.10 15.80
C LYS A 12 -9.73 8.32 15.82
N PRO A 13 -10.07 7.65 16.94
CA PRO A 13 -11.35 6.98 17.09
C PRO A 13 -12.52 7.93 16.79
N GLY A 14 -13.52 7.40 16.08
CA GLY A 14 -14.74 8.13 15.71
C GLY A 14 -14.71 8.86 14.37
N VAL A 15 -13.54 9.06 13.76
CA VAL A 15 -13.43 9.52 12.36
C VAL A 15 -13.76 8.36 11.43
N SER A 16 -14.48 8.59 10.35
CA SER A 16 -14.81 7.55 9.36
C SER A 16 -13.72 7.39 8.30
N GLU A 17 -13.68 6.21 7.67
CA GLU A 17 -12.81 5.96 6.52
C GLU A 17 -13.00 7.02 5.42
N LEU A 18 -14.26 7.40 5.16
CA LEU A 18 -14.59 8.43 4.17
C LEU A 18 -14.03 9.81 4.55
N GLU A 19 -14.11 10.19 5.82
CA GLU A 19 -13.53 11.46 6.31
C GLU A 19 -12.01 11.45 6.20
N VAL A 20 -11.35 10.30 6.48
CA VAL A 20 -9.91 10.14 6.28
C VAL A 20 -9.53 10.27 4.81
N ALA A 21 -10.28 9.62 3.91
CA ALA A 21 -10.04 9.73 2.46
C ALA A 21 -10.14 11.19 1.99
N ALA A 22 -11.22 11.89 2.37
CA ALA A 22 -11.44 13.27 1.98
C ALA A 22 -10.33 14.21 2.50
N GLU A 23 -9.89 14.04 3.74
CA GLU A 23 -8.78 14.83 4.30
C GLU A 23 -7.47 14.53 3.60
N LEU A 24 -7.15 13.26 3.32
CA LEU A 24 -5.93 12.87 2.63
C LEU A 24 -5.87 13.44 1.21
N GLU A 25 -6.99 13.38 0.48
CA GLU A 25 -7.13 13.97 -0.87
C GLU A 25 -6.98 15.49 -0.82
N TYR A 26 -7.59 16.15 0.17
CA TYR A 26 -7.39 17.58 0.40
C TYR A 26 -5.92 17.92 0.63
N GLN A 27 -5.20 17.14 1.45
CA GLN A 27 -3.79 17.38 1.72
C GLN A 27 -2.91 17.15 0.48
N MET A 28 -3.24 16.17 -0.39
CA MET A 28 -2.57 15.98 -1.67
C MET A 28 -2.79 17.18 -2.60
N LYS A 29 -4.02 17.63 -2.75
CA LYS A 29 -4.36 18.82 -3.56
C LYS A 29 -3.69 20.09 -3.02
N LYS A 30 -3.69 20.29 -1.71
CA LYS A 30 -3.02 21.42 -1.05
C LYS A 30 -1.50 21.40 -1.23
N ALA A 31 -0.90 20.22 -1.41
CA ALA A 31 0.52 20.05 -1.70
C ALA A 31 0.86 20.22 -3.20
N GLY A 32 -0.11 20.50 -4.06
CA GLY A 32 0.09 20.78 -5.49
C GLY A 32 -0.29 19.64 -6.44
N ALA A 33 -0.95 18.58 -5.95
CA ALA A 33 -1.43 17.53 -6.84
C ALA A 33 -2.44 18.06 -7.88
N GLU A 34 -2.24 17.70 -9.13
CA GLU A 34 -3.15 18.04 -10.26
C GLU A 34 -4.45 17.24 -10.14
N ASP A 35 -4.34 15.96 -9.80
CA ASP A 35 -5.45 15.04 -9.64
C ASP A 35 -5.05 13.85 -8.76
N LEU A 36 -6.01 12.96 -8.48
CA LEU A 36 -5.73 11.65 -7.90
C LEU A 36 -5.08 10.75 -8.96
N GLY A 37 -4.13 9.91 -8.55
CA GLY A 37 -3.56 8.87 -9.40
C GLY A 37 -4.54 7.72 -9.61
N PHE A 38 -5.31 7.42 -8.56
CA PHE A 38 -6.36 6.40 -8.50
C PHE A 38 -7.31 6.71 -7.33
N ASN A 39 -8.40 5.97 -7.21
CA ASN A 39 -9.35 6.14 -6.11
C ASN A 39 -8.68 5.80 -4.77
N THR A 40 -8.63 6.74 -3.86
CA THR A 40 -8.05 6.57 -2.53
C THR A 40 -8.72 5.41 -1.78
N ILE A 41 -7.92 4.51 -1.23
CA ILE A 41 -8.38 3.41 -0.39
C ILE A 41 -8.04 3.74 1.06
N ILE A 42 -9.06 3.75 1.91
CA ILE A 42 -8.92 3.79 3.37
C ILE A 42 -9.72 2.62 3.92
N ALA A 43 -9.02 1.68 4.53
CA ALA A 43 -9.62 0.46 5.04
C ALA A 43 -9.21 0.23 6.49
N SER A 44 -10.17 0.10 7.40
CA SER A 44 -9.91 0.00 8.83
C SER A 44 -10.48 -1.27 9.45
N GLY A 45 -9.81 -1.81 10.46
CA GLY A 45 -10.20 -3.03 11.16
C GLY A 45 -10.40 -4.19 10.18
N LEU A 46 -11.57 -4.82 10.15
CA LEU A 46 -11.86 -5.93 9.22
C LEU A 46 -11.76 -5.54 7.74
N ASN A 47 -12.10 -4.29 7.40
CA ASN A 47 -11.99 -3.81 6.02
C ASN A 47 -10.54 -3.79 5.52
N SER A 48 -9.54 -3.68 6.42
CA SER A 48 -8.12 -3.65 6.04
C SER A 48 -7.62 -4.96 5.40
N SER A 49 -8.41 -6.04 5.46
CA SER A 49 -8.13 -7.29 4.73
C SER A 49 -8.54 -7.26 3.26
N MET A 50 -9.25 -6.22 2.81
CA MET A 50 -9.75 -6.09 1.45
C MET A 50 -8.81 -5.18 0.62
N PRO A 51 -8.08 -5.72 -0.39
CA PRO A 51 -7.12 -4.94 -1.17
C PRO A 51 -7.74 -3.76 -1.95
N HIS A 52 -9.02 -3.89 -2.29
CA HIS A 52 -9.76 -2.89 -3.06
C HIS A 52 -10.96 -2.35 -2.28
N ALA A 53 -10.78 -2.14 -0.96
CA ALA A 53 -11.82 -1.56 -0.13
C ALA A 53 -12.18 -0.14 -0.62
N ILE A 54 -13.46 0.18 -0.54
CA ILE A 54 -13.94 1.53 -0.82
C ILE A 54 -14.17 2.21 0.53
N PRO A 55 -13.61 3.42 0.76
CA PRO A 55 -13.82 4.16 2.00
C PRO A 55 -15.31 4.34 2.31
N GLY A 56 -15.70 3.93 3.51
CA GLY A 56 -17.09 3.91 3.94
C GLY A 56 -17.36 4.78 5.18
N ARG A 57 -18.56 4.61 5.74
CA ARG A 57 -18.96 5.29 6.97
C ARG A 57 -18.49 4.58 8.24
N LYS A 58 -17.75 3.47 8.12
CA LYS A 58 -17.15 2.79 9.27
C LYS A 58 -16.26 3.79 10.00
N LYS A 59 -16.45 3.87 11.31
CA LYS A 59 -15.64 4.70 12.21
C LYS A 59 -14.37 3.94 12.60
N LEU A 60 -13.25 4.64 12.68
CA LEU A 60 -12.01 4.13 13.23
C LEU A 60 -12.19 3.83 14.71
N GLU A 61 -11.69 2.70 15.17
CA GLU A 61 -11.74 2.25 16.55
C GLU A 61 -10.33 2.03 17.10
N ALA A 62 -10.17 2.15 18.41
CA ALA A 62 -8.90 1.84 19.06
C ALA A 62 -8.51 0.38 18.80
N GLY A 63 -7.29 0.13 18.34
CA GLY A 63 -6.81 -1.19 17.97
C GLY A 63 -7.00 -1.54 16.48
N ASP A 64 -7.71 -0.72 15.69
CA ASP A 64 -7.82 -0.97 14.25
C ASP A 64 -6.48 -0.81 13.54
N PHE A 65 -6.14 -1.73 12.63
CA PHE A 65 -5.29 -1.38 11.49
C PHE A 65 -6.05 -0.38 10.61
N VAL A 66 -5.34 0.60 10.10
CA VAL A 66 -5.82 1.50 9.05
C VAL A 66 -4.82 1.42 7.90
N THR A 67 -5.22 0.76 6.82
CA THR A 67 -4.48 0.72 5.57
C THR A 67 -4.95 1.87 4.69
N MET A 68 -4.00 2.70 4.31
CA MET A 68 -4.21 3.86 3.45
C MET A 68 -3.40 3.64 2.17
N ASP A 69 -4.10 3.53 1.04
CA ASP A 69 -3.49 3.38 -0.28
C ASP A 69 -3.95 4.55 -1.15
N PHE A 70 -2.99 5.38 -1.55
CA PHE A 70 -3.27 6.67 -2.16
C PHE A 70 -2.13 7.12 -3.06
N GLY A 71 -2.48 7.91 -4.05
CA GLY A 71 -1.53 8.48 -4.99
C GLY A 71 -2.11 9.68 -5.70
N CYS A 72 -1.24 10.50 -6.24
CA CYS A 72 -1.65 11.69 -6.98
C CYS A 72 -0.95 11.78 -8.32
N LYS A 73 -1.46 12.65 -9.19
CA LYS A 73 -0.78 13.10 -10.40
C LYS A 73 -0.09 14.43 -10.13
N TYR A 74 1.16 14.52 -10.57
CA TYR A 74 1.96 15.73 -10.53
C TYR A 74 2.81 15.81 -11.80
N GLU A 75 2.70 16.92 -12.54
CA GLU A 75 3.33 17.10 -13.86
C GLU A 75 3.06 15.93 -14.81
N GLY A 76 1.83 15.42 -14.77
CA GLY A 76 1.33 14.30 -15.59
C GLY A 76 1.74 12.89 -15.08
N TYR A 77 2.63 12.77 -14.10
CA TYR A 77 3.07 11.47 -13.55
C TYR A 77 2.25 11.06 -12.33
N CYS A 78 1.97 9.77 -12.24
CA CYS A 78 1.32 9.16 -11.08
C CYS A 78 2.34 8.86 -9.97
N SER A 79 1.90 9.00 -8.73
CA SER A 79 2.55 8.40 -7.56
C SER A 79 1.65 7.34 -6.95
N ASP A 80 2.24 6.43 -6.18
CA ASP A 80 1.57 5.31 -5.53
C ASP A 80 2.20 5.05 -4.17
N MET A 81 1.40 5.06 -3.10
CA MET A 81 1.90 4.89 -1.74
C MET A 81 0.87 4.19 -0.86
N THR A 82 1.26 3.04 -0.30
CA THR A 82 0.49 2.39 0.77
C THR A 82 1.18 2.54 2.11
N ARG A 83 0.41 2.90 3.15
CA ARG A 83 0.86 2.92 4.55
C ARG A 83 -0.20 2.31 5.45
N THR A 84 0.26 1.52 6.42
CA THR A 84 -0.60 0.92 7.43
C THR A 84 -0.18 1.38 8.82
N VAL A 85 -1.14 1.87 9.59
CA VAL A 85 -0.94 2.30 10.99
C VAL A 85 -1.94 1.61 11.90
N VAL A 86 -1.75 1.72 13.21
CA VAL A 86 -2.71 1.26 14.23
C VAL A 86 -3.25 2.45 14.99
N ILE A 87 -4.55 2.47 15.22
CA ILE A 87 -5.18 3.47 16.09
C ILE A 87 -4.90 3.10 17.55
N GLY A 88 -4.02 3.87 18.18
CA GLY A 88 -3.57 3.62 19.55
C GLY A 88 -2.42 2.59 19.61
N LYS A 89 -2.59 1.49 20.36
CA LYS A 89 -1.52 0.52 20.62
C LYS A 89 -1.73 -0.78 19.84
N ALA A 90 -0.74 -1.16 19.04
CA ALA A 90 -0.72 -2.44 18.35
C ALA A 90 -0.60 -3.62 19.34
N ASN A 91 -1.38 -4.67 19.13
CA ASN A 91 -1.23 -5.95 19.80
C ASN A 91 -0.09 -6.78 19.17
N ASP A 92 0.27 -7.91 19.81
CA ASP A 92 1.40 -8.69 19.38
C ASP A 92 1.17 -9.38 18.02
N LYS A 93 -0.07 -9.77 17.73
CA LYS A 93 -0.42 -10.35 16.42
C LYS A 93 -0.31 -9.32 15.29
N GLN A 94 -0.73 -8.08 15.52
CA GLN A 94 -0.56 -7.00 14.57
C GLN A 94 0.92 -6.71 14.29
N LYS A 95 1.75 -6.68 15.34
CA LYS A 95 3.21 -6.50 15.18
C LYS A 95 3.84 -7.64 14.41
N GLU A 96 3.46 -8.89 14.70
CA GLU A 96 3.93 -10.08 13.98
C GLU A 96 3.64 -9.94 12.48
N ILE A 97 2.36 -9.72 12.11
CA ILE A 97 1.96 -9.62 10.70
C ILE A 97 2.66 -8.44 10.02
N TYR A 98 2.69 -7.27 10.66
CA TYR A 98 3.36 -6.09 10.12
C TYR A 98 4.84 -6.36 9.83
N ASN A 99 5.54 -7.02 10.76
CA ASN A 99 6.96 -7.33 10.59
C ASN A 99 7.20 -8.35 9.47
N VAL A 100 6.34 -9.36 9.33
CA VAL A 100 6.41 -10.31 8.20
C VAL A 100 6.26 -9.59 6.86
N VAL A 101 5.28 -8.69 6.76
CA VAL A 101 5.06 -7.90 5.53
C VAL A 101 6.23 -6.96 5.27
N LEU A 102 6.77 -6.31 6.31
CA LEU A 102 7.94 -5.43 6.18
C LEU A 102 9.18 -6.21 5.70
N GLU A 103 9.45 -7.38 6.29
CA GLU A 103 10.56 -8.25 5.85
C GLU A 103 10.39 -8.66 4.39
N ALA A 104 9.20 -9.07 4.00
CA ALA A 104 8.89 -9.44 2.63
C ALA A 104 9.07 -8.27 1.65
N GLN A 105 8.57 -7.09 2.00
CA GLN A 105 8.71 -5.87 1.20
C GLN A 105 10.19 -5.49 1.00
N LEU A 106 10.99 -5.52 2.06
CA LEU A 106 12.42 -5.22 2.00
C LEU A 106 13.18 -6.25 1.16
N ALA A 107 12.82 -7.53 1.25
CA ALA A 107 13.41 -8.59 0.42
C ALA A 107 13.04 -8.41 -1.06
N GLY A 108 11.78 -8.06 -1.36
CA GLY A 108 11.34 -7.71 -2.70
C GLY A 108 12.13 -6.54 -3.27
N LEU A 109 12.25 -5.45 -2.49
CA LEU A 109 13.03 -4.27 -2.87
C LEU A 109 14.50 -4.61 -3.17
N ALA A 110 15.13 -5.43 -2.33
CA ALA A 110 16.51 -5.89 -2.52
C ALA A 110 16.68 -6.80 -3.76
N ALA A 111 15.62 -7.51 -4.16
CA ALA A 111 15.62 -8.39 -5.31
C ALA A 111 15.46 -7.64 -6.66
N VAL A 112 14.98 -6.40 -6.66
CA VAL A 112 14.82 -5.58 -7.87
C VAL A 112 16.20 -5.24 -8.44
N LYS A 113 16.59 -5.96 -9.51
CA LYS A 113 17.87 -5.77 -10.22
C LYS A 113 17.69 -6.06 -11.71
N ALA A 114 18.47 -5.37 -12.54
CA ALA A 114 18.54 -5.71 -13.96
C ALA A 114 18.92 -7.19 -14.17
N GLY A 115 18.26 -7.85 -15.10
CA GLY A 115 18.45 -9.27 -15.42
C GLY A 115 17.55 -10.20 -14.60
N LYS A 116 16.84 -9.74 -13.57
CA LYS A 116 15.81 -10.49 -12.87
C LYS A 116 14.47 -10.39 -13.58
N THR A 117 13.63 -11.42 -13.46
CA THR A 117 12.25 -11.35 -13.93
C THR A 117 11.32 -10.79 -12.84
N GLY A 118 10.18 -10.23 -13.24
CA GLY A 118 9.13 -9.81 -12.31
C GLY A 118 8.71 -10.94 -11.37
N LYS A 119 8.63 -12.16 -11.89
CA LYS A 119 8.33 -13.39 -11.12
C LYS A 119 9.39 -13.71 -10.06
N GLU A 120 10.68 -13.56 -10.37
CA GLU A 120 11.75 -13.79 -9.39
C GLU A 120 11.70 -12.78 -8.24
N VAL A 121 11.35 -11.53 -8.54
CA VAL A 121 11.22 -10.47 -7.55
C VAL A 121 9.98 -10.71 -6.66
N ASP A 122 8.83 -11.03 -7.26
CA ASP A 122 7.62 -11.41 -6.51
C ASP A 122 7.90 -12.59 -5.57
N LYS A 123 8.59 -13.63 -6.09
CA LYS A 123 8.92 -14.83 -5.33
C LYS A 123 9.75 -14.52 -4.08
N ALA A 124 10.68 -13.57 -4.13
CA ALA A 124 11.51 -13.21 -2.98
C ALA A 124 10.67 -12.73 -1.78
N ALA A 125 9.63 -11.94 -2.03
CA ALA A 125 8.71 -11.50 -0.99
C ALA A 125 7.68 -12.58 -0.60
N ARG A 126 7.12 -13.26 -1.61
CA ARG A 126 6.09 -14.28 -1.43
C ARG A 126 6.55 -15.45 -0.60
N ASP A 127 7.80 -15.91 -0.79
CA ASP A 127 8.36 -17.01 -0.02
C ASP A 127 8.43 -16.70 1.50
N ILE A 128 8.74 -15.46 1.87
CA ILE A 128 8.76 -15.02 3.28
C ILE A 128 7.35 -15.06 3.87
N ILE A 129 6.36 -14.51 3.18
CA ILE A 129 4.96 -14.51 3.61
C ILE A 129 4.43 -15.94 3.75
N THR A 130 4.76 -16.80 2.78
CA THR A 130 4.34 -18.22 2.77
C THR A 130 4.99 -18.98 3.91
N LYS A 131 6.30 -18.80 4.14
CA LYS A 131 7.02 -19.44 5.25
C LYS A 131 6.49 -19.04 6.62
N ALA A 132 5.99 -17.81 6.74
CA ALA A 132 5.34 -17.33 7.96
C ALA A 132 3.89 -17.86 8.14
N GLY A 133 3.36 -18.65 7.19
CA GLY A 133 2.02 -19.24 7.25
C GLY A 133 0.91 -18.37 6.67
N TYR A 134 1.24 -17.28 5.96
CA TYR A 134 0.27 -16.34 5.40
C TYR A 134 0.20 -16.36 3.86
N GLY A 135 0.75 -17.41 3.21
CA GLY A 135 0.79 -17.49 1.74
C GLY A 135 -0.58 -17.34 1.07
N ASP A 136 -1.60 -18.00 1.62
CA ASP A 136 -2.97 -17.94 1.11
C ASP A 136 -3.64 -16.57 1.28
N CYS A 137 -3.08 -15.71 2.14
CA CYS A 137 -3.55 -14.33 2.35
C CYS A 137 -2.95 -13.34 1.34
N PHE A 138 -1.91 -13.73 0.58
CA PHE A 138 -1.25 -12.88 -0.40
C PHE A 138 -1.76 -13.17 -1.82
N GLY A 139 -2.98 -12.75 -2.11
CA GLY A 139 -3.74 -13.08 -3.32
C GLY A 139 -3.43 -12.24 -4.56
N HIS A 140 -2.46 -11.31 -4.54
CA HIS A 140 -2.11 -10.42 -5.65
C HIS A 140 -0.60 -10.42 -5.92
N GLY A 141 -0.15 -9.70 -6.95
CA GLY A 141 1.28 -9.53 -7.23
C GLY A 141 1.96 -8.61 -6.22
N LEU A 142 3.29 -8.70 -6.13
CA LEU A 142 4.09 -7.84 -5.24
C LEU A 142 4.00 -6.37 -5.63
N GLY A 143 3.91 -6.06 -6.94
CA GLY A 143 3.86 -4.67 -7.38
C GLY A 143 3.86 -4.51 -8.89
N HIS A 144 4.01 -3.27 -9.31
CA HIS A 144 4.00 -2.85 -10.72
C HIS A 144 4.81 -1.56 -10.90
N SER A 145 5.13 -1.24 -12.14
CA SER A 145 5.72 0.06 -12.47
C SER A 145 4.66 1.16 -12.45
N VAL A 146 5.11 2.37 -12.18
CA VAL A 146 4.31 3.59 -12.12
C VAL A 146 4.96 4.64 -13.04
N GLY A 147 4.14 5.38 -13.79
CA GLY A 147 4.61 6.43 -14.68
C GLY A 147 3.49 7.40 -15.04
N LEU A 148 3.20 7.55 -16.32
CA LEU A 148 2.05 8.33 -16.80
C LEU A 148 0.72 7.66 -16.45
N PHE A 149 0.74 6.33 -16.37
CA PHE A 149 -0.36 5.53 -15.88
C PHE A 149 0.00 4.95 -14.50
N ILE A 150 -1.03 4.70 -13.70
CA ILE A 150 -0.84 4.12 -12.36
C ILE A 150 -0.30 2.67 -12.44
N HIS A 151 -0.71 1.91 -13.44
CA HIS A 151 -0.26 0.55 -13.66
C HIS A 151 0.48 0.47 -15.00
N GLU A 152 1.79 0.32 -14.94
CA GLU A 152 2.65 0.12 -16.11
C GLU A 152 3.44 -1.20 -16.00
N SER A 153 4.04 -1.62 -17.11
CA SER A 153 4.98 -2.73 -17.16
C SER A 153 6.41 -2.24 -16.85
N PRO A 154 7.26 -3.12 -16.29
CA PRO A 154 7.00 -4.50 -15.89
C PRO A 154 6.15 -4.60 -14.61
N ARG A 155 5.50 -5.73 -14.43
CA ARG A 155 4.84 -6.09 -13.16
C ARG A 155 5.74 -7.02 -12.35
N LEU A 156 5.56 -7.00 -11.04
CA LEU A 156 6.20 -7.93 -10.12
C LEU A 156 5.11 -8.89 -9.64
N SER A 157 4.95 -10.02 -10.32
CA SER A 157 3.87 -10.97 -10.05
C SER A 157 4.28 -12.40 -10.39
N PRO A 158 3.59 -13.43 -9.88
CA PRO A 158 3.91 -14.83 -10.14
C PRO A 158 3.90 -15.24 -11.62
N SER A 159 3.24 -14.45 -12.48
CA SER A 159 3.07 -14.74 -13.91
C SER A 159 3.90 -13.84 -14.83
N ASP A 160 4.70 -12.91 -14.30
CA ASP A 160 5.45 -11.97 -15.14
C ASP A 160 6.89 -12.43 -15.34
N ASP A 161 7.19 -12.94 -16.54
CA ASP A 161 8.53 -13.37 -16.96
C ASP A 161 9.33 -12.23 -17.64
N THR A 162 8.84 -10.98 -17.60
CA THR A 162 9.53 -9.81 -18.15
C THR A 162 10.85 -9.59 -17.42
N ILE A 163 11.94 -9.52 -18.18
CA ILE A 163 13.27 -9.23 -17.63
C ILE A 163 13.39 -7.74 -17.34
N LEU A 164 13.70 -7.41 -16.09
CA LEU A 164 13.96 -6.04 -15.65
C LEU A 164 15.23 -5.51 -16.31
N LYS A 165 15.18 -4.29 -16.80
CA LYS A 165 16.30 -3.60 -17.44
C LYS A 165 16.84 -2.52 -16.51
N ALA A 166 18.13 -2.20 -16.64
CA ALA A 166 18.65 -0.98 -16.04
C ALA A 166 18.08 0.26 -16.78
N ASN A 167 17.82 1.31 -16.04
CA ASN A 167 17.42 2.60 -16.59
C ASN A 167 18.61 3.28 -17.24
#